data_112a2bdbe1246220f3928b407afa95c5
#
_entry.id   112a2bdbe1246220f3928b407afa95c5
#
_cell.length_a   1.000
_cell.length_b   1.000
_cell.length_c   1.000
_cell.angle_alpha   90.00
_cell.angle_beta   90.00
_cell.angle_gamma   90.00
#
_symmetry.space_group_name_H-M   'P 1'
#
loop_
_entity.id
_entity.type
_entity.pdbx_description
1 polymer ?
#
loop_
_entity_poly.entity_id
_entity_poly.type
_entity_poly.pdbx_seq_one_letter_code
_entity_poly.pdbx_strand_id
1 'polypeptide(L)'
;MSEEEPRAAGAFQLAHEDAGKSAVEESPQQPPVSIEQLVQQIKETADKFVRDKASRGDVKMIATALKELRYALKVFAPYRTRRKVTVFGSARLGSEDSSYQQAVAFGRRMAQAGYMVVTGAASGIMEAGHVGAGIENALGVNILLPFEQAANSIIAGDGKLVHLKYFFTRKLMFVKECDAIALFPGGFGTLDEGFEVLTLVQTGKSHLFPIVLADAPGGDYWRHVHQFFSEVLLKRRLISPADTSLYKITDSVDEAVTEVLGFYRVYHSMRYVGDHLLLRLQTELSGELLERLNRDFTDLLAGGRIEQIGALPAELNETNLAHLPRLRFKFDRRSLGRLREMIDVINREGPVEPPNRTQLSSPRIGSP
;
A
#
# COMPACT_ATOMS: atom_id res chain seq x y z
N MET A 1 44.47 38.48 14.11
CA MET A 1 43.91 38.00 12.84
C MET A 1 44.15 36.50 12.84
N SER A 2 43.19 35.73 13.29
CA SER A 2 43.18 34.28 13.33
C SER A 2 41.91 33.82 12.60
N GLU A 3 42.13 33.22 11.45
CA GLU A 3 41.08 32.64 10.58
C GLU A 3 40.48 31.42 11.26
N GLU A 4 39.19 31.45 11.56
CA GLU A 4 38.41 30.28 11.93
C GLU A 4 37.88 29.59 10.65
N GLU A 5 38.33 28.38 10.37
CA GLU A 5 37.75 27.49 9.37
C GLU A 5 36.37 26.97 9.80
N PRO A 6 35.40 26.84 8.92
CA PRO A 6 34.09 26.27 9.23
C PRO A 6 34.17 24.75 9.35
N ARG A 7 33.74 24.23 10.48
CA ARG A 7 33.57 22.78 10.72
C ARG A 7 32.57 22.16 9.74
N ALA A 8 33.02 21.19 9.00
CA ALA A 8 32.26 20.39 8.07
C ALA A 8 31.08 19.67 8.76
N ALA A 9 29.92 19.77 8.15
CA ALA A 9 28.72 19.00 8.50
C ALA A 9 28.99 17.50 8.31
N GLY A 10 28.81 16.72 9.37
CA GLY A 10 28.94 15.28 9.34
C GLY A 10 27.88 14.64 8.44
N ALA A 11 28.33 14.05 7.36
CA ALA A 11 27.49 13.22 6.48
C ALA A 11 27.03 11.99 7.24
N PHE A 12 25.74 11.75 7.25
CA PHE A 12 25.12 10.53 7.73
C PHE A 12 25.50 9.41 6.75
N GLN A 13 26.58 8.68 7.01
CA GLN A 13 26.89 7.45 6.31
C GLN A 13 26.07 6.31 6.91
N LEU A 14 24.98 5.97 6.24
CA LEU A 14 24.42 4.61 6.35
C LEU A 14 25.46 3.66 5.77
N ALA A 15 25.95 2.73 6.58
CA ALA A 15 26.87 1.69 6.16
C ALA A 15 26.21 0.86 5.03
N HIS A 16 26.62 1.11 3.79
CA HIS A 16 26.49 0.18 2.69
C HIS A 16 27.73 -0.74 2.76
N GLU A 17 27.59 -1.86 3.42
CA GLU A 17 28.56 -2.94 3.28
C GLU A 17 28.30 -3.68 1.96
N ASP A 18 29.32 -3.59 1.12
CA ASP A 18 29.71 -4.46 0.01
C ASP A 18 28.65 -5.18 -0.83
N ALA A 19 28.34 -4.59 -1.97
CA ALA A 19 27.90 -5.31 -3.16
C ALA A 19 29.10 -5.46 -4.14
N GLY A 20 29.94 -6.44 -3.90
CA GLY A 20 31.08 -6.76 -4.79
C GLY A 20 31.39 -8.25 -4.80
N LYS A 21 30.88 -8.95 -5.82
CA LYS A 21 31.42 -10.19 -6.42
C LYS A 21 31.68 -11.39 -5.51
N SER A 22 30.80 -12.38 -5.53
CA SER A 22 31.19 -13.79 -5.72
C SER A 22 29.98 -14.62 -6.13
N ALA A 23 30.24 -15.71 -6.86
CA ALA A 23 29.26 -16.72 -7.25
C ALA A 23 28.45 -17.15 -6.02
N VAL A 24 27.13 -17.00 -6.10
CA VAL A 24 26.23 -17.33 -5.00
C VAL A 24 26.07 -18.85 -5.01
N GLU A 25 26.88 -19.55 -4.23
CA GLU A 25 26.44 -20.80 -3.63
C GLU A 25 25.20 -20.49 -2.83
N GLU A 26 24.14 -21.28 -3.00
CA GLU A 26 22.90 -21.18 -2.20
C GLU A 26 23.24 -21.37 -0.73
N SER A 27 23.53 -20.30 -0.03
CA SER A 27 23.67 -20.33 1.43
C SER A 27 22.35 -20.81 2.03
N PRO A 28 22.34 -21.78 2.94
CA PRO A 28 21.12 -22.24 3.59
C PRO A 28 20.43 -21.03 4.24
N GLN A 29 19.19 -20.78 3.82
CA GLN A 29 18.40 -19.66 4.32
C GLN A 29 18.31 -19.79 5.84
N GLN A 30 18.79 -18.81 6.57
CA GLN A 30 18.60 -18.74 8.01
C GLN A 30 17.11 -18.76 8.31
N PRO A 31 16.66 -19.53 9.32
CA PRO A 31 15.25 -19.55 9.69
C PRO A 31 14.80 -18.11 10.02
N PRO A 32 13.55 -17.77 9.68
CA PRO A 32 13.05 -16.43 9.94
C PRO A 32 13.19 -16.09 11.42
N VAL A 33 13.62 -14.86 11.71
CA VAL A 33 13.79 -14.34 13.07
C VAL A 33 12.45 -14.45 13.83
N SER A 34 12.46 -15.04 15.02
CA SER A 34 11.22 -15.25 15.79
C SER A 34 10.68 -13.92 16.34
N ILE A 35 9.37 -13.91 16.67
CA ILE A 35 8.73 -12.71 17.28
C ILE A 35 9.45 -12.32 18.58
N GLU A 36 9.87 -13.30 19.39
CA GLU A 36 10.58 -13.07 20.64
C GLU A 36 11.95 -12.40 20.40
N GLN A 37 12.66 -12.84 19.36
CA GLN A 37 13.94 -12.22 18.95
C GLN A 37 13.74 -10.78 18.48
N LEU A 38 12.69 -10.50 17.67
CA LEU A 38 12.35 -9.13 17.25
C LEU A 38 11.97 -8.25 18.45
N VAL A 39 11.20 -8.77 19.40
CA VAL A 39 10.86 -8.05 20.64
C VAL A 39 12.12 -7.76 21.45
N GLN A 40 13.07 -8.70 21.52
CA GLN A 40 14.34 -8.48 22.20
C GLN A 40 15.18 -7.38 21.52
N GLN A 41 15.24 -7.33 20.19
CA GLN A 41 15.89 -6.24 19.44
C GLN A 41 15.27 -4.87 19.74
N ILE A 42 13.93 -4.79 19.89
CA ILE A 42 13.24 -3.54 20.29
C ILE A 42 13.72 -3.09 21.68
N LYS A 43 13.80 -4.00 22.65
CA LYS A 43 14.27 -3.68 24.01
C LYS A 43 15.71 -3.19 24.01
N GLU A 44 16.60 -3.90 23.33
CA GLU A 44 18.02 -3.53 23.20
C GLU A 44 18.19 -2.16 22.53
N THR A 45 17.37 -1.87 21.51
CA THR A 45 17.37 -0.56 20.85
C THR A 45 16.88 0.53 21.80
N ALA A 46 15.87 0.26 22.62
CA ALA A 46 15.38 1.20 23.62
C ALA A 46 16.44 1.52 24.68
N ASP A 47 17.21 0.53 25.13
CA ASP A 47 18.30 0.72 26.10
C ASP A 47 19.43 1.59 25.52
N LYS A 48 19.65 1.56 24.20
CA LYS A 48 20.66 2.38 23.52
C LYS A 48 20.37 3.88 23.66
N PHE A 49 19.12 4.32 23.69
CA PHE A 49 18.77 5.74 23.87
C PHE A 49 19.38 6.36 25.14
N VAL A 50 19.47 5.60 26.22
CA VAL A 50 20.09 6.05 27.47
C VAL A 50 21.59 6.22 27.30
N ARG A 51 22.25 5.25 26.65
CA ARG A 51 23.69 5.29 26.37
C ARG A 51 24.06 6.42 25.41
N ASP A 52 23.22 6.64 24.40
CA ASP A 52 23.39 7.69 23.39
C ASP A 52 23.04 9.08 23.91
N LYS A 53 22.61 9.20 25.18
CA LYS A 53 22.17 10.46 25.81
C LYS A 53 21.09 11.17 24.99
N ALA A 54 20.17 10.42 24.40
CA ALA A 54 19.08 10.99 23.61
C ALA A 54 18.24 11.97 24.41
N SER A 55 17.70 13.00 23.75
CA SER A 55 16.87 13.99 24.45
C SER A 55 15.58 13.35 24.99
N ARG A 56 15.07 13.90 26.11
CA ARG A 56 13.76 13.47 26.65
C ARG A 56 12.65 13.60 25.62
N GLY A 57 12.71 14.62 24.75
CA GLY A 57 11.73 14.86 23.68
C GLY A 57 11.72 13.72 22.66
N ASP A 58 12.88 13.33 22.18
CA ASP A 58 13.05 12.25 21.17
C ASP A 58 12.57 10.90 21.72
N VAL A 59 13.02 10.55 22.93
CA VAL A 59 12.60 9.30 23.56
C VAL A 59 11.08 9.28 23.82
N LYS A 60 10.47 10.42 24.22
CA LYS A 60 9.03 10.55 24.39
C LYS A 60 8.28 10.35 23.07
N MET A 61 8.79 10.91 21.97
CA MET A 61 8.21 10.75 20.63
C MET A 61 8.21 9.26 20.22
N ILE A 62 9.36 8.60 20.30
CA ILE A 62 9.49 7.17 19.94
C ILE A 62 8.62 6.27 20.83
N ALA A 63 8.63 6.50 22.15
CA ALA A 63 7.79 5.73 23.07
C ALA A 63 6.30 5.90 22.78
N THR A 64 5.86 7.10 22.38
CA THR A 64 4.47 7.35 21.99
C THR A 64 4.15 6.67 20.67
N ALA A 65 5.00 6.81 19.65
CA ALA A 65 4.83 6.16 18.34
C ALA A 65 4.74 4.63 18.48
N LEU A 66 5.60 4.03 19.29
CA LEU A 66 5.55 2.57 19.52
C LEU A 66 4.23 2.12 20.18
N LYS A 67 3.73 2.90 21.16
CA LYS A 67 2.43 2.61 21.79
C LYS A 67 1.28 2.74 20.81
N GLU A 68 1.29 3.77 19.97
CA GLU A 68 0.29 4.01 18.93
C GLU A 68 0.26 2.86 17.91
N LEU A 69 1.41 2.53 17.34
CA LEU A 69 1.53 1.45 16.35
C LEU A 69 1.09 0.11 16.95
N ARG A 70 1.57 -0.23 18.16
CA ARG A 70 1.15 -1.47 18.83
C ARG A 70 -0.37 -1.54 19.04
N TYR A 71 -0.98 -0.43 19.44
CA TYR A 71 -2.45 -0.38 19.64
C TYR A 71 -3.19 -0.49 18.32
N ALA A 72 -2.80 0.26 17.30
CA ALA A 72 -3.39 0.19 15.97
C ALA A 72 -3.29 -1.23 15.39
N LEU A 73 -2.11 -1.86 15.43
CA LEU A 73 -1.91 -3.23 14.99
C LEU A 73 -2.81 -4.23 15.74
N LYS A 74 -3.04 -4.02 17.06
CA LYS A 74 -3.98 -4.83 17.85
C LYS A 74 -5.42 -4.67 17.35
N VAL A 75 -5.86 -3.43 17.08
CA VAL A 75 -7.22 -3.15 16.57
C VAL A 75 -7.45 -3.76 15.19
N PHE A 76 -6.45 -3.70 14.32
CA PHE A 76 -6.55 -4.26 12.95
C PHE A 76 -6.37 -5.78 12.89
N ALA A 77 -5.78 -6.41 13.92
CA ALA A 77 -5.46 -7.84 13.91
C ALA A 77 -6.66 -8.77 13.60
N PRO A 78 -7.88 -8.57 14.16
CA PRO A 78 -9.04 -9.40 13.84
C PRO A 78 -9.48 -9.34 12.37
N TYR A 79 -9.08 -8.28 11.66
CA TYR A 79 -9.52 -8.00 10.30
C TYR A 79 -8.41 -8.27 9.25
N ARG A 80 -7.35 -8.99 9.61
CA ARG A 80 -6.21 -9.28 8.71
C ARG A 80 -6.61 -10.05 7.46
N THR A 81 -7.60 -10.89 7.55
CA THR A 81 -8.09 -11.72 6.44
C THR A 81 -9.05 -10.98 5.51
N ARG A 82 -9.57 -9.83 5.92
CA ARG A 82 -10.49 -9.02 5.10
C ARG A 82 -9.71 -7.97 4.33
N ARG A 83 -9.99 -7.86 3.03
CA ARG A 83 -9.44 -6.76 2.21
C ARG A 83 -9.99 -5.42 2.68
N LYS A 84 -9.17 -4.40 2.55
CA LYS A 84 -9.49 -3.04 2.98
C LYS A 84 -9.21 -2.05 1.88
N VAL A 85 -10.14 -1.11 1.70
CA VAL A 85 -9.93 0.05 0.83
C VAL A 85 -9.84 1.31 1.70
N THR A 86 -8.78 2.09 1.54
CA THR A 86 -8.66 3.38 2.21
C THR A 86 -9.28 4.47 1.34
N VAL A 87 -10.12 5.31 1.93
CA VAL A 87 -10.80 6.43 1.26
C VAL A 87 -10.30 7.75 1.83
N PHE A 88 -9.76 8.59 0.96
CA PHE A 88 -9.31 9.95 1.26
C PHE A 88 -10.11 10.97 0.45
N GLY A 89 -10.21 12.19 0.97
CA GLY A 89 -10.86 13.31 0.32
C GLY A 89 -11.06 14.48 1.28
N SER A 90 -11.73 15.52 0.80
CA SER A 90 -11.98 16.74 1.56
C SER A 90 -12.86 16.48 2.80
N ALA A 91 -12.44 17.02 3.94
CA ALA A 91 -13.27 17.05 5.15
C ALA A 91 -14.37 18.13 5.11
N ARG A 92 -14.39 18.98 4.07
CA ARG A 92 -15.27 20.17 3.97
C ARG A 92 -16.49 19.96 3.09
N LEU A 93 -16.54 18.87 2.31
CA LEU A 93 -17.67 18.57 1.41
C LEU A 93 -18.82 17.97 2.23
N GLY A 94 -19.99 18.57 2.12
CA GLY A 94 -21.20 18.13 2.82
C GLY A 94 -22.00 17.09 2.04
N SER A 95 -23.10 16.61 2.62
CA SER A 95 -23.95 15.57 2.05
C SER A 95 -24.58 15.94 0.70
N GLU A 96 -24.73 17.22 0.40
CA GLU A 96 -25.28 17.70 -0.86
C GLU A 96 -24.26 17.75 -2.00
N ASP A 97 -22.97 17.56 -1.69
CA ASP A 97 -21.90 17.56 -2.69
C ASP A 97 -21.88 16.24 -3.46
N SER A 98 -21.74 16.33 -4.78
CA SER A 98 -21.73 15.15 -5.66
C SER A 98 -20.57 14.21 -5.38
N SER A 99 -19.39 14.72 -4.97
CA SER A 99 -18.25 13.88 -4.55
C SER A 99 -18.52 13.13 -3.25
N TYR A 100 -19.27 13.76 -2.33
CA TYR A 100 -19.75 13.07 -1.11
C TYR A 100 -20.66 11.91 -1.48
N GLN A 101 -21.66 12.14 -2.35
CA GLN A 101 -22.58 11.09 -2.79
C GLN A 101 -21.86 9.95 -3.52
N GLN A 102 -20.87 10.27 -4.33
CA GLN A 102 -20.00 9.28 -4.97
C GLN A 102 -19.23 8.45 -3.94
N ALA A 103 -18.65 9.08 -2.90
CA ALA A 103 -17.93 8.38 -1.85
C ALA A 103 -18.85 7.45 -1.02
N VAL A 104 -20.11 7.87 -0.77
CA VAL A 104 -21.13 7.00 -0.15
C VAL A 104 -21.41 5.78 -1.03
N ALA A 105 -21.65 6.00 -2.32
CA ALA A 105 -21.94 4.93 -3.26
C ALA A 105 -20.74 3.97 -3.38
N PHE A 106 -19.53 4.49 -3.51
CA PHE A 106 -18.29 3.69 -3.54
C PHE A 106 -18.11 2.85 -2.26
N GLY A 107 -18.22 3.47 -1.08
CA GLY A 107 -18.09 2.76 0.21
C GLY A 107 -19.11 1.63 0.35
N ARG A 108 -20.35 1.85 -0.07
CA ARG A 108 -21.42 0.83 -0.08
C ARG A 108 -21.07 -0.35 -0.99
N ARG A 109 -20.64 -0.07 -2.21
CA ARG A 109 -20.28 -1.10 -3.19
C ARG A 109 -19.07 -1.92 -2.73
N MET A 110 -18.06 -1.28 -2.14
CA MET A 110 -16.90 -1.97 -1.58
C MET A 110 -17.26 -2.86 -0.39
N ALA A 111 -18.13 -2.39 0.50
CA ALA A 111 -18.65 -3.19 1.62
C ALA A 111 -19.46 -4.41 1.13
N GLN A 112 -20.31 -4.24 0.12
CA GLN A 112 -21.04 -5.33 -0.54
C GLN A 112 -20.11 -6.36 -1.18
N ALA A 113 -18.94 -5.92 -1.68
CA ALA A 113 -17.90 -6.79 -2.20
C ALA A 113 -17.01 -7.42 -1.10
N GLY A 114 -17.35 -7.24 0.18
CA GLY A 114 -16.64 -7.84 1.33
C GLY A 114 -15.44 -7.04 1.85
N TYR A 115 -15.14 -5.87 1.28
CA TYR A 115 -14.08 -5.00 1.77
C TYR A 115 -14.50 -4.25 3.04
N MET A 116 -13.53 -3.92 3.87
CA MET A 116 -13.69 -2.89 4.90
C MET A 116 -13.23 -1.54 4.34
N VAL A 117 -13.87 -0.46 4.77
CA VAL A 117 -13.52 0.91 4.37
C VAL A 117 -12.76 1.57 5.52
N VAL A 118 -11.52 1.96 5.25
CA VAL A 118 -10.65 2.68 6.18
C VAL A 118 -10.66 4.16 5.82
N THR A 119 -10.86 5.03 6.80
CA THR A 119 -10.75 6.48 6.59
C THR A 119 -10.04 7.18 7.74
N GLY A 120 -9.76 8.47 7.57
CA GLY A 120 -9.27 9.33 8.64
C GLY A 120 -10.30 9.65 9.72
N ALA A 121 -11.51 9.12 9.61
CA ALA A 121 -12.62 9.26 10.56
C ALA A 121 -13.10 10.71 10.82
N ALA A 122 -12.70 11.69 10.02
CA ALA A 122 -13.23 13.05 10.08
C ALA A 122 -14.54 13.17 9.27
N SER A 123 -15.07 14.38 9.15
CA SER A 123 -16.24 14.72 8.31
C SER A 123 -15.95 14.62 6.81
N GLY A 124 -16.92 14.97 5.99
CA GLY A 124 -16.79 15.05 4.55
C GLY A 124 -16.64 13.69 3.87
N ILE A 125 -15.74 13.58 2.92
CA ILE A 125 -15.52 12.34 2.16
C ILE A 125 -15.19 11.14 3.06
N MET A 126 -14.50 11.33 4.16
CA MET A 126 -14.18 10.27 5.10
C MET A 126 -15.43 9.74 5.80
N GLU A 127 -16.33 10.63 6.20
CA GLU A 127 -17.65 10.28 6.72
C GLU A 127 -18.50 9.59 5.65
N ALA A 128 -18.52 10.12 4.43
CA ALA A 128 -19.25 9.54 3.30
C ALA A 128 -18.84 8.07 3.04
N GLY A 129 -17.54 7.77 3.06
CA GLY A 129 -17.05 6.40 2.95
C GLY A 129 -17.59 5.48 4.06
N HIS A 130 -17.63 5.95 5.30
CA HIS A 130 -18.20 5.21 6.43
C HIS A 130 -19.72 5.08 6.36
N VAL A 131 -20.44 6.14 5.96
CA VAL A 131 -21.90 6.09 5.72
C VAL A 131 -22.24 5.00 4.70
N GLY A 132 -21.49 4.96 3.60
CA GLY A 132 -21.68 3.94 2.57
C GLY A 132 -21.37 2.52 3.07
N ALA A 133 -20.27 2.33 3.79
CA ALA A 133 -19.83 1.03 4.26
C ALA A 133 -20.69 0.46 5.41
N GLY A 134 -21.27 1.31 6.22
CA GLY A 134 -21.88 0.94 7.49
C GLY A 134 -20.85 0.60 8.58
N ILE A 135 -21.24 0.74 9.83
CA ILE A 135 -20.35 0.60 10.99
C ILE A 135 -19.61 -0.76 11.01
N GLU A 136 -20.25 -1.84 10.60
CA GLU A 136 -19.66 -3.19 10.61
C GLU A 136 -18.44 -3.31 9.69
N ASN A 137 -18.39 -2.51 8.63
CA ASN A 137 -17.32 -2.50 7.64
C ASN A 137 -16.43 -1.26 7.72
N ALA A 138 -16.66 -0.36 8.66
CA ALA A 138 -15.90 0.86 8.87
C ALA A 138 -14.69 0.61 9.80
N LEU A 139 -13.54 1.21 9.45
CA LEU A 139 -12.34 1.31 10.29
C LEU A 139 -11.87 2.77 10.28
N GLY A 140 -11.59 3.33 11.45
CA GLY A 140 -11.15 4.72 11.60
C GLY A 140 -9.70 4.82 12.06
N VAL A 141 -8.89 5.63 11.36
CA VAL A 141 -7.53 6.00 11.80
C VAL A 141 -7.47 7.53 11.94
N ASN A 142 -7.93 8.00 13.08
CA ASN A 142 -8.03 9.44 13.37
C ASN A 142 -6.71 10.04 13.84
N ILE A 143 -6.53 11.35 13.63
CA ILE A 143 -5.41 12.15 14.13
C ILE A 143 -5.90 13.05 15.23
N LEU A 144 -5.20 13.12 16.35
CA LEU A 144 -5.49 14.06 17.43
C LEU A 144 -4.89 15.42 17.10
N LEU A 145 -5.71 16.36 16.63
CA LEU A 145 -5.31 17.73 16.37
C LEU A 145 -5.74 18.64 17.53
N PRO A 146 -4.97 19.74 17.82
CA PRO A 146 -5.26 20.61 18.96
C PRO A 146 -6.61 21.35 18.89
N PHE A 147 -7.19 21.43 17.69
CA PHE A 147 -8.42 22.22 17.44
C PHE A 147 -9.59 21.37 16.98
N GLU A 148 -9.58 20.05 17.30
CA GLU A 148 -10.34 19.18 16.46
C GLU A 148 -11.56 18.54 16.96
N GLN A 149 -12.24 18.33 15.89
CA GLN A 149 -13.43 17.61 15.53
C GLN A 149 -13.45 16.23 16.13
N ALA A 150 -14.51 15.89 16.81
CA ALA A 150 -14.85 14.52 17.14
C ALA A 150 -14.83 13.66 15.85
N ALA A 151 -14.53 12.38 15.98
CA ALA A 151 -14.70 11.44 14.88
C ALA A 151 -16.15 11.50 14.35
N ASN A 152 -16.33 11.20 13.05
CA ASN A 152 -17.67 11.19 12.47
C ASN A 152 -18.60 10.21 13.19
N SER A 153 -19.91 10.50 13.14
CA SER A 153 -20.94 9.82 13.92
C SER A 153 -21.04 8.32 13.68
N ILE A 154 -20.56 7.82 12.54
CA ILE A 154 -20.64 6.41 12.16
C ILE A 154 -19.66 5.57 12.98
N ILE A 155 -18.44 6.09 13.25
CA ILE A 155 -17.37 5.32 13.90
C ILE A 155 -17.04 5.81 15.31
N ALA A 156 -17.60 6.95 15.74
CA ALA A 156 -17.37 7.51 17.05
C ALA A 156 -17.74 6.52 18.16
N GLY A 157 -16.82 6.25 19.09
CA GLY A 157 -17.01 5.32 20.19
C GLY A 157 -16.89 3.83 19.84
N ASP A 158 -16.70 3.47 18.58
CA ASP A 158 -16.50 2.07 18.15
C ASP A 158 -15.06 1.61 18.43
N GLY A 159 -14.90 0.34 18.77
CA GLY A 159 -13.58 -0.28 19.02
C GLY A 159 -12.66 -0.35 17.82
N LYS A 160 -13.18 -0.12 16.61
CA LYS A 160 -12.43 -0.03 15.34
C LYS A 160 -11.88 1.37 15.04
N LEU A 161 -12.10 2.33 15.94
CA LEU A 161 -11.55 3.68 15.84
C LEU A 161 -10.22 3.76 16.59
N VAL A 162 -9.16 4.08 15.87
CA VAL A 162 -7.82 4.31 16.42
C VAL A 162 -7.52 5.80 16.42
N HIS A 163 -7.03 6.33 17.53
CA HIS A 163 -6.56 7.69 17.65
C HIS A 163 -5.04 7.72 17.69
N LEU A 164 -4.42 8.47 16.79
CA LEU A 164 -2.98 8.65 16.67
C LEU A 164 -2.62 10.12 16.85
N LYS A 165 -1.45 10.38 17.44
CA LYS A 165 -0.93 11.71 17.65
C LYS A 165 -0.04 12.18 16.50
N TYR A 166 0.68 11.24 15.87
CA TYR A 166 1.66 11.58 14.85
C TYR A 166 1.17 11.22 13.45
N PHE A 167 1.42 12.13 12.50
CA PHE A 167 1.07 11.89 11.09
C PHE A 167 1.81 10.69 10.52
N PHE A 168 3.09 10.49 10.84
CA PHE A 168 3.87 9.39 10.29
C PHE A 168 3.37 8.00 10.76
N THR A 169 2.90 7.86 12.00
CA THR A 169 2.28 6.61 12.46
C THR A 169 0.96 6.34 11.75
N ARG A 170 0.18 7.40 11.50
CA ARG A 170 -1.08 7.35 10.77
C ARG A 170 -0.87 6.95 9.31
N LYS A 171 0.05 7.61 8.60
CA LYS A 171 0.42 7.31 7.22
C LYS A 171 0.85 5.86 7.05
N LEU A 172 1.73 5.37 7.93
CA LEU A 172 2.14 3.97 7.94
C LEU A 172 0.94 3.02 8.04
N MET A 173 -0.04 3.30 8.93
CA MET A 173 -1.21 2.44 9.09
C MET A 173 -2.11 2.44 7.85
N PHE A 174 -2.30 3.59 7.20
CA PHE A 174 -3.09 3.65 5.97
C PHE A 174 -2.50 2.79 4.85
N VAL A 175 -1.20 2.88 4.61
CA VAL A 175 -0.53 2.12 3.55
C VAL A 175 -0.42 0.64 3.91
N LYS A 176 0.03 0.34 5.16
CA LYS A 176 0.23 -1.03 5.61
C LYS A 176 -1.07 -1.83 5.62
N GLU A 177 -2.19 -1.20 5.97
CA GLU A 177 -3.46 -1.90 6.18
C GLU A 177 -4.41 -1.86 4.96
N CYS A 178 -4.02 -1.24 3.82
CA CYS A 178 -4.87 -1.18 2.64
C CYS A 178 -4.51 -2.23 1.57
N ASP A 179 -5.53 -2.64 0.82
CA ASP A 179 -5.43 -3.42 -0.42
C ASP A 179 -5.89 -2.60 -1.63
N ALA A 180 -6.39 -1.40 -1.40
CA ALA A 180 -6.77 -0.43 -2.42
C ALA A 180 -6.87 0.96 -1.80
N ILE A 181 -6.71 2.00 -2.62
CA ILE A 181 -6.90 3.39 -2.20
C ILE A 181 -7.80 4.09 -3.21
N ALA A 182 -8.77 4.83 -2.69
CA ALA A 182 -9.61 5.74 -3.47
C ALA A 182 -9.44 7.16 -2.93
N LEU A 183 -9.05 8.08 -3.81
CA LEU A 183 -8.86 9.50 -3.52
C LEU A 183 -9.95 10.30 -4.22
N PHE A 184 -10.79 10.96 -3.45
CA PHE A 184 -11.79 11.93 -3.93
C PHE A 184 -11.23 13.35 -3.86
N PRO A 185 -11.82 14.33 -4.54
CA PRO A 185 -11.35 15.72 -4.49
C PRO A 185 -11.12 16.21 -3.07
N GLY A 186 -9.97 16.89 -2.85
CA GLY A 186 -9.63 17.38 -1.51
C GLY A 186 -8.49 18.39 -1.51
N GLY A 187 -8.11 18.83 -0.32
CA GLY A 187 -7.03 19.78 -0.11
C GLY A 187 -5.66 19.13 0.02
N PHE A 188 -4.73 19.89 0.62
CA PHE A 188 -3.34 19.43 0.79
C PHE A 188 -3.20 18.09 1.50
N GLY A 189 -4.01 17.79 2.52
CA GLY A 189 -3.94 16.51 3.21
C GLY A 189 -4.32 15.32 2.31
N THR A 190 -5.26 15.49 1.37
CA THR A 190 -5.60 14.46 0.40
C THR A 190 -4.48 14.26 -0.63
N LEU A 191 -3.89 15.35 -1.11
CA LEU A 191 -2.73 15.29 -2.03
C LEU A 191 -1.51 14.71 -1.35
N ASP A 192 -1.24 15.06 -0.10
CA ASP A 192 -0.13 14.53 0.70
C ASP A 192 -0.21 13.00 0.85
N GLU A 193 -1.39 12.46 1.19
CA GLU A 193 -1.57 11.00 1.24
C GLU A 193 -1.48 10.36 -0.15
N GLY A 194 -2.04 11.00 -1.18
CA GLY A 194 -1.99 10.52 -2.57
C GLY A 194 -0.56 10.44 -3.11
N PHE A 195 0.24 11.51 -2.94
CA PHE A 195 1.62 11.54 -3.41
C PHE A 195 2.54 10.60 -2.64
N GLU A 196 2.32 10.44 -1.33
CA GLU A 196 3.06 9.45 -0.55
C GLU A 196 2.81 8.04 -1.08
N VAL A 197 1.55 7.68 -1.28
CA VAL A 197 1.17 6.36 -1.81
C VAL A 197 1.78 6.13 -3.19
N LEU A 198 1.66 7.08 -4.12
CA LEU A 198 2.27 6.98 -5.44
C LEU A 198 3.78 6.79 -5.35
N THR A 199 4.45 7.54 -4.47
CA THR A 199 5.90 7.41 -4.25
C THR A 199 6.29 6.05 -3.68
N LEU A 200 5.56 5.54 -2.67
CA LEU A 200 5.85 4.26 -2.05
C LEU A 200 5.66 3.09 -3.04
N VAL A 201 4.62 3.15 -3.87
CA VAL A 201 4.37 2.15 -4.91
C VAL A 201 5.40 2.27 -6.02
N GLN A 202 5.67 3.47 -6.55
CA GLN A 202 6.66 3.72 -7.60
C GLN A 202 8.05 3.24 -7.22
N THR A 203 8.45 3.44 -5.96
CA THR A 203 9.79 3.07 -5.46
C THR A 203 9.88 1.65 -4.92
N GLY A 204 8.80 0.86 -4.97
CA GLY A 204 8.76 -0.51 -4.46
C GLY A 204 8.85 -0.62 -2.93
N LYS A 205 8.60 0.49 -2.20
CA LYS A 205 8.52 0.49 -0.73
C LYS A 205 7.16 0.01 -0.22
N SER A 206 6.18 -0.08 -1.10
CA SER A 206 4.93 -0.79 -0.90
C SER A 206 4.71 -1.78 -2.04
N HIS A 207 3.92 -2.83 -1.78
CA HIS A 207 3.46 -3.70 -2.86
C HIS A 207 2.47 -2.95 -3.77
N LEU A 208 2.27 -3.47 -4.99
CA LEU A 208 1.29 -2.93 -5.91
C LEU A 208 -0.13 -3.23 -5.43
N PHE A 209 -0.97 -2.21 -5.46
CA PHE A 209 -2.42 -2.28 -5.24
C PHE A 209 -3.11 -1.20 -6.09
N PRO A 210 -4.41 -1.31 -6.38
CA PRO A 210 -5.11 -0.33 -7.19
C PRO A 210 -5.25 1.02 -6.46
N ILE A 211 -4.91 2.10 -7.18
CA ILE A 211 -5.06 3.49 -6.74
C ILE A 211 -6.07 4.15 -7.67
N VAL A 212 -7.21 4.57 -7.12
CA VAL A 212 -8.28 5.24 -7.88
C VAL A 212 -8.35 6.70 -7.50
N LEU A 213 -8.24 7.57 -8.50
CA LEU A 213 -8.46 9.00 -8.41
C LEU A 213 -9.91 9.25 -8.90
N ALA A 214 -10.85 9.32 -7.95
CA ALA A 214 -12.28 9.34 -8.22
C ALA A 214 -12.83 10.75 -8.16
N ASP A 215 -13.48 11.20 -9.24
CA ASP A 215 -14.21 12.45 -9.29
C ASP A 215 -15.73 12.23 -9.17
N ALA A 216 -16.48 13.29 -8.91
CA ALA A 216 -17.92 13.31 -9.15
C ALA A 216 -18.22 13.20 -10.65
N PRO A 217 -19.44 12.77 -11.05
CA PRO A 217 -19.81 12.71 -12.46
C PRO A 217 -19.60 14.04 -13.17
N GLY A 218 -18.81 14.03 -14.25
CA GLY A 218 -18.41 15.23 -14.99
C GLY A 218 -17.35 16.10 -14.30
N GLY A 219 -16.83 15.69 -13.15
CA GLY A 219 -15.75 16.37 -12.43
C GLY A 219 -14.44 16.36 -13.22
N ASP A 220 -13.55 17.30 -12.91
CA ASP A 220 -12.29 17.51 -13.60
C ASP A 220 -11.08 17.70 -12.68
N TYR A 221 -11.28 17.59 -11.36
CA TYR A 221 -10.25 17.81 -10.36
C TYR A 221 -9.01 16.93 -10.63
N TRP A 222 -9.21 15.63 -10.77
CA TRP A 222 -8.10 14.70 -11.02
C TRP A 222 -7.55 14.80 -12.44
N ARG A 223 -8.36 15.23 -13.42
CA ARG A 223 -7.85 15.54 -14.77
C ARG A 223 -6.87 16.70 -14.77
N HIS A 224 -7.10 17.75 -13.99
CA HIS A 224 -6.16 18.85 -13.83
C HIS A 224 -4.87 18.42 -13.12
N VAL A 225 -4.95 17.56 -12.12
CA VAL A 225 -3.77 16.99 -11.48
C VAL A 225 -2.98 16.12 -12.46
N HIS A 226 -3.66 15.28 -13.24
CA HIS A 226 -3.03 14.48 -14.28
C HIS A 226 -2.41 15.33 -15.41
N GLN A 227 -3.02 16.43 -15.77
CA GLN A 227 -2.45 17.39 -16.70
C GLN A 227 -1.11 17.93 -16.16
N PHE A 228 -1.04 18.30 -14.88
CA PHE A 228 0.22 18.67 -14.26
C PHE A 228 1.25 17.52 -14.33
N PHE A 229 0.87 16.28 -14.06
CA PHE A 229 1.77 15.14 -14.18
C PHE A 229 2.29 15.00 -15.61
N SER A 230 1.43 15.11 -16.61
CA SER A 230 1.77 14.94 -18.02
C SER A 230 2.62 16.10 -18.56
N GLU A 231 2.21 17.34 -18.27
CA GLU A 231 2.84 18.52 -18.87
C GLU A 231 4.08 18.99 -18.12
N VAL A 232 4.20 18.66 -16.84
CA VAL A 232 5.32 19.10 -16.02
C VAL A 232 6.22 17.94 -15.64
N LEU A 233 5.69 16.91 -14.97
CA LEU A 233 6.53 15.84 -14.43
C LEU A 233 7.08 14.96 -15.55
N LEU A 234 6.22 14.51 -16.44
CA LEU A 234 6.59 13.60 -17.54
C LEU A 234 7.49 14.30 -18.58
N LYS A 235 7.11 15.51 -19.03
CA LYS A 235 7.91 16.28 -19.99
C LYS A 235 9.31 16.61 -19.45
N ARG A 236 9.43 16.81 -18.14
CA ARG A 236 10.74 17.05 -17.48
C ARG A 236 11.45 15.76 -17.06
N ARG A 237 10.89 14.59 -17.36
CA ARG A 237 11.46 13.29 -17.00
C ARG A 237 11.64 13.10 -15.49
N LEU A 238 10.76 13.69 -14.68
CA LEU A 238 10.72 13.53 -13.22
C LEU A 238 9.98 12.25 -12.81
N ILE A 239 9.14 11.74 -13.71
CA ILE A 239 8.50 10.43 -13.65
C ILE A 239 8.64 9.75 -15.02
N SER A 240 8.47 8.42 -15.06
CA SER A 240 8.47 7.64 -16.31
C SER A 240 7.05 7.57 -16.92
N PRO A 241 6.91 7.31 -18.23
CA PRO A 241 5.59 7.07 -18.83
C PRO A 241 4.81 5.95 -18.15
N ALA A 242 5.48 4.87 -17.76
CA ALA A 242 4.85 3.74 -17.08
C ALA A 242 4.32 4.09 -15.67
N ASP A 243 4.83 5.14 -15.03
CA ASP A 243 4.32 5.55 -13.71
C ASP A 243 2.86 6.03 -13.77
N THR A 244 2.38 6.46 -14.94
CA THR A 244 0.97 6.81 -15.14
C THR A 244 0.03 5.61 -15.10
N SER A 245 0.55 4.39 -15.21
CA SER A 245 -0.22 3.15 -15.07
C SER A 245 -0.48 2.78 -13.59
N LEU A 246 0.17 3.46 -12.63
CA LEU A 246 0.00 3.17 -11.20
C LEU A 246 -1.36 3.58 -10.65
N TYR A 247 -2.11 4.44 -11.34
CA TYR A 247 -3.42 4.93 -10.90
C TYR A 247 -4.45 4.96 -12.03
N LYS A 248 -5.70 4.90 -11.66
CA LYS A 248 -6.85 5.06 -12.57
C LYS A 248 -7.62 6.32 -12.20
N ILE A 249 -7.92 7.17 -13.19
CA ILE A 249 -8.83 8.32 -13.03
C ILE A 249 -10.19 7.92 -13.55
N THR A 250 -11.24 8.22 -12.80
CA THR A 250 -12.63 8.01 -13.22
C THR A 250 -13.60 8.94 -12.47
N ASP A 251 -14.71 9.25 -13.10
CA ASP A 251 -15.85 9.95 -12.50
C ASP A 251 -17.07 9.02 -12.30
N SER A 252 -16.83 7.71 -12.42
CA SER A 252 -17.84 6.65 -12.28
C SER A 252 -17.52 5.74 -11.09
N VAL A 253 -18.50 5.55 -10.19
CA VAL A 253 -18.39 4.56 -9.09
C VAL A 253 -18.20 3.15 -9.65
N ASP A 254 -18.89 2.80 -10.71
CA ASP A 254 -18.83 1.46 -11.30
C ASP A 254 -17.43 1.16 -11.85
N GLU A 255 -16.80 2.13 -12.51
CA GLU A 255 -15.42 1.99 -12.97
C GLU A 255 -14.44 1.94 -11.81
N ALA A 256 -14.62 2.77 -10.76
CA ALA A 256 -13.78 2.77 -9.57
C ALA A 256 -13.82 1.40 -8.85
N VAL A 257 -15.00 0.84 -8.68
CA VAL A 257 -15.19 -0.49 -8.08
C VAL A 257 -14.61 -1.58 -8.98
N THR A 258 -14.84 -1.50 -10.29
CA THR A 258 -14.30 -2.46 -11.27
C THR A 258 -12.78 -2.47 -11.26
N GLU A 259 -12.13 -1.30 -11.16
CA GLU A 259 -10.68 -1.19 -11.04
C GLU A 259 -10.16 -1.92 -9.79
N VAL A 260 -10.78 -1.67 -8.63
CA VAL A 260 -10.36 -2.30 -7.36
C VAL A 260 -10.56 -3.81 -7.39
N LEU A 261 -11.72 -4.29 -7.82
CA LEU A 261 -12.03 -5.71 -7.84
C LEU A 261 -11.28 -6.44 -8.95
N GLY A 262 -11.16 -5.81 -10.11
CA GLY A 262 -10.46 -6.35 -11.28
C GLY A 262 -8.98 -6.58 -11.05
N PHE A 263 -8.33 -5.73 -10.24
CA PHE A 263 -6.92 -5.88 -9.92
C PHE A 263 -6.59 -7.22 -9.24
N TYR A 264 -7.51 -7.79 -8.49
CA TYR A 264 -7.33 -9.04 -7.77
C TYR A 264 -8.04 -10.24 -8.43
N ARG A 265 -8.42 -10.11 -9.71
CA ARG A 265 -9.17 -11.15 -10.41
C ARG A 265 -8.35 -12.42 -10.60
N VAL A 266 -7.10 -12.28 -11.04
CA VAL A 266 -6.13 -13.36 -11.24
C VAL A 266 -4.90 -13.14 -10.36
N TYR A 267 -4.39 -11.91 -10.28
CA TYR A 267 -3.30 -11.55 -9.36
C TYR A 267 -3.78 -11.63 -7.91
N HIS A 268 -3.00 -12.28 -7.06
CA HIS A 268 -3.28 -12.38 -5.63
C HIS A 268 -2.38 -11.46 -4.80
N SER A 269 -1.07 -11.62 -4.91
CA SER A 269 -0.07 -10.90 -4.14
C SER A 269 1.32 -11.07 -4.73
N MET A 270 2.30 -10.30 -4.24
CA MET A 270 3.69 -10.41 -4.65
C MET A 270 4.61 -10.57 -3.44
N ARG A 271 5.78 -11.19 -3.67
CA ARG A 271 6.81 -11.38 -2.65
C ARG A 271 8.19 -11.52 -3.30
N TYR A 272 9.21 -11.01 -2.65
CA TYR A 272 10.60 -11.33 -3.00
C TYR A 272 11.09 -12.59 -2.27
N VAL A 273 11.78 -13.46 -3.00
CA VAL A 273 12.51 -14.61 -2.46
C VAL A 273 13.91 -14.58 -3.07
N GLY A 274 14.91 -14.22 -2.29
CA GLY A 274 16.25 -13.94 -2.80
C GLY A 274 16.26 -12.79 -3.80
N ASP A 275 16.75 -13.03 -5.00
CA ASP A 275 16.82 -12.08 -6.10
C ASP A 275 15.58 -12.13 -7.05
N HIS A 276 14.65 -13.05 -6.80
CA HIS A 276 13.45 -13.22 -7.62
C HIS A 276 12.22 -12.55 -7.02
N LEU A 277 11.40 -11.99 -7.90
CA LEU A 277 10.03 -11.60 -7.59
C LEU A 277 9.10 -12.79 -7.88
N LEU A 278 8.22 -13.07 -6.92
CA LEU A 278 7.13 -14.02 -7.08
C LEU A 278 5.81 -13.25 -7.14
N LEU A 279 5.04 -13.45 -8.21
CA LEU A 279 3.63 -13.06 -8.27
C LEU A 279 2.78 -14.29 -8.01
N ARG A 280 1.98 -14.29 -6.96
CA ARG A 280 1.00 -15.34 -6.68
C ARG A 280 -0.27 -15.04 -7.46
N LEU A 281 -0.83 -16.07 -8.08
CA LEU A 281 -2.03 -15.96 -8.90
C LEU A 281 -3.14 -16.83 -8.32
N GLN A 282 -4.39 -16.47 -8.60
CA GLN A 282 -5.56 -17.29 -8.23
C GLN A 282 -5.63 -18.56 -9.07
N THR A 283 -5.20 -18.48 -10.34
CA THR A 283 -5.25 -19.57 -11.33
C THR A 283 -3.96 -19.62 -12.15
N GLU A 284 -3.64 -20.78 -12.72
CA GLU A 284 -2.55 -20.91 -13.68
C GLU A 284 -2.86 -20.17 -14.98
N LEU A 285 -1.84 -19.57 -15.58
CA LEU A 285 -1.94 -18.96 -16.90
C LEU A 285 -1.78 -20.02 -17.99
N SER A 286 -2.40 -19.79 -19.16
CA SER A 286 -2.13 -20.59 -20.34
C SER A 286 -0.69 -20.41 -20.83
N GLY A 287 -0.14 -21.43 -21.48
CA GLY A 287 1.19 -21.33 -22.09
C GLY A 287 1.30 -20.17 -23.10
N GLU A 288 0.23 -19.90 -23.85
CA GLU A 288 0.18 -18.79 -24.80
C GLU A 288 0.31 -17.42 -24.10
N LEU A 289 -0.44 -17.21 -23.00
CA LEU A 289 -0.33 -15.98 -22.22
C LEU A 289 1.04 -15.83 -21.56
N LEU A 290 1.59 -16.92 -21.02
CA LEU A 290 2.94 -16.90 -20.43
C LEU A 290 4.03 -16.54 -21.46
N GLU A 291 3.98 -17.10 -22.68
CA GLU A 291 4.91 -16.74 -23.77
C GLU A 291 4.72 -15.27 -24.21
N ARG A 292 3.48 -14.79 -24.25
CA ARG A 292 3.21 -13.37 -24.51
C ARG A 292 3.82 -12.46 -23.44
N LEU A 293 3.65 -12.77 -22.15
CA LEU A 293 4.28 -12.01 -21.07
C LEU A 293 5.81 -11.98 -21.20
N ASN A 294 6.42 -13.11 -21.55
CA ASN A 294 7.85 -13.21 -21.80
C ASN A 294 8.32 -12.36 -22.97
N ARG A 295 7.50 -12.17 -24.00
CA ARG A 295 7.83 -11.33 -25.17
C ARG A 295 7.62 -9.84 -24.87
N ASP A 296 6.48 -9.49 -24.25
CA ASP A 296 6.00 -8.11 -24.17
C ASP A 296 6.58 -7.35 -22.94
N PHE A 297 7.16 -8.08 -21.95
CA PHE A 297 7.66 -7.55 -20.69
C PHE A 297 9.12 -7.95 -20.38
N THR A 298 9.94 -8.13 -21.42
CA THR A 298 11.38 -8.41 -21.27
C THR A 298 12.12 -7.26 -20.57
N ASP A 299 11.63 -6.05 -20.72
CA ASP A 299 12.15 -4.83 -20.09
C ASP A 299 12.03 -4.79 -18.56
N LEU A 300 11.21 -5.66 -17.98
CA LEU A 300 11.12 -5.85 -16.53
C LEU A 300 12.22 -6.75 -15.95
N LEU A 301 12.93 -7.50 -16.81
CA LEU A 301 13.80 -8.57 -16.36
C LEU A 301 15.24 -8.10 -16.20
N ALA A 302 15.82 -8.33 -15.03
CA ALA A 302 17.26 -8.20 -14.83
C ALA A 302 18.05 -9.38 -15.45
N GLY A 303 17.34 -10.35 -16.03
CA GLY A 303 17.86 -11.54 -16.70
C GLY A 303 16.92 -12.74 -16.61
N GLY A 304 17.15 -13.76 -17.44
CA GLY A 304 16.32 -14.97 -17.46
C GLY A 304 14.96 -14.74 -18.15
N ARG A 305 13.95 -15.41 -17.66
CA ARG A 305 12.56 -15.36 -18.19
C ARG A 305 11.55 -15.43 -17.07
N ILE A 306 10.27 -15.14 -17.38
CA ILE A 306 9.13 -15.37 -16.49
C ILE A 306 8.76 -16.86 -16.57
N GLU A 307 8.75 -17.52 -15.43
CA GLU A 307 8.42 -18.93 -15.29
C GLU A 307 7.20 -19.12 -14.41
N GLN A 308 6.32 -20.05 -14.80
CA GLN A 308 5.21 -20.46 -13.94
C GLN A 308 5.61 -21.66 -13.11
N ILE A 309 5.50 -21.53 -11.78
CA ILE A 309 5.95 -22.55 -10.82
C ILE A 309 4.92 -22.74 -9.70
N GLY A 310 5.10 -23.78 -8.91
CA GLY A 310 4.40 -23.97 -7.63
C GLY A 310 5.05 -23.20 -6.47
N ALA A 311 4.61 -23.51 -5.23
CA ALA A 311 5.18 -22.92 -4.02
C ALA A 311 6.66 -23.29 -3.83
N LEU A 312 7.46 -22.32 -3.41
CA LEU A 312 8.87 -22.53 -3.08
C LEU A 312 9.03 -22.99 -1.62
N PRO A 313 10.14 -23.72 -1.29
CA PRO A 313 10.44 -24.10 0.09
C PRO A 313 10.47 -22.93 1.07
N ALA A 314 10.90 -21.74 0.62
CA ALA A 314 10.91 -20.51 1.41
C ALA A 314 9.52 -20.00 1.80
N GLU A 315 8.45 -20.56 1.22
CA GLU A 315 7.06 -20.18 1.47
C GLU A 315 6.28 -21.22 2.30
N LEU A 316 6.94 -22.26 2.81
CA LEU A 316 6.30 -23.37 3.54
C LEU A 316 5.54 -22.91 4.80
N ASN A 317 5.94 -21.78 5.39
CA ASN A 317 5.24 -21.19 6.54
C ASN A 317 3.90 -20.52 6.18
N GLU A 318 3.62 -20.34 4.89
CA GLU A 318 2.41 -19.72 4.37
C GLU A 318 1.48 -20.79 3.78
N THR A 319 1.12 -21.78 4.60
CA THR A 319 0.40 -22.99 4.19
C THR A 319 -0.93 -22.71 3.50
N ASN A 320 -1.60 -21.63 3.87
CA ASN A 320 -2.84 -21.16 3.27
C ASN A 320 -2.69 -20.59 1.85
N LEU A 321 -1.45 -20.29 1.42
CA LEU A 321 -1.14 -19.80 0.08
C LEU A 321 -0.38 -20.84 -0.77
N ALA A 322 -0.08 -22.02 -0.22
CA ALA A 322 0.73 -23.03 -0.88
C ALA A 322 0.10 -23.56 -2.20
N HIS A 323 -1.22 -23.53 -2.27
CA HIS A 323 -1.99 -24.00 -3.44
C HIS A 323 -1.97 -23.02 -4.63
N LEU A 324 -1.64 -21.74 -4.41
CA LEU A 324 -1.64 -20.75 -5.48
C LEU A 324 -0.50 -21.01 -6.48
N PRO A 325 -0.70 -20.86 -7.79
CA PRO A 325 0.41 -20.82 -8.75
C PRO A 325 1.22 -19.54 -8.64
N ARG A 326 2.47 -19.57 -9.09
CA ARG A 326 3.39 -18.44 -9.06
C ARG A 326 3.98 -18.15 -10.43
N LEU A 327 4.18 -16.84 -10.72
CA LEU A 327 5.16 -16.42 -11.71
C LEU A 327 6.43 -16.02 -10.98
N ARG A 328 7.57 -16.60 -11.38
CA ARG A 328 8.90 -16.32 -10.85
C ARG A 328 9.76 -15.66 -11.90
N PHE A 329 10.41 -14.55 -11.58
CA PHE A 329 11.37 -13.90 -12.47
C PHE A 329 12.31 -12.96 -11.71
N LYS A 330 13.47 -12.65 -12.31
CA LYS A 330 14.40 -11.64 -11.79
C LYS A 330 13.92 -10.26 -12.21
N PHE A 331 13.23 -9.58 -11.31
CA PHE A 331 12.71 -8.23 -11.55
C PHE A 331 13.80 -7.17 -11.37
N ASP A 332 13.82 -6.14 -12.20
CA ASP A 332 14.79 -5.03 -12.17
C ASP A 332 14.67 -4.13 -10.92
N ARG A 333 13.62 -4.29 -10.13
CA ARG A 333 13.27 -3.54 -8.91
C ARG A 333 13.01 -2.05 -9.11
N ARG A 334 12.82 -1.59 -10.36
CA ARG A 334 12.64 -0.18 -10.71
C ARG A 334 11.35 0.07 -11.49
N SER A 335 11.01 -0.84 -12.38
CA SER A 335 9.94 -0.63 -13.38
C SER A 335 8.56 -1.00 -12.83
N LEU A 336 8.15 -0.43 -11.67
CA LEU A 336 6.90 -0.81 -10.99
C LEU A 336 5.66 -0.46 -11.82
N GLY A 337 5.67 0.64 -12.58
CA GLY A 337 4.59 0.98 -13.50
C GLY A 337 4.43 -0.07 -14.61
N ARG A 338 5.54 -0.56 -15.19
CA ARG A 338 5.51 -1.66 -16.15
C ARG A 338 5.04 -2.97 -15.53
N LEU A 339 5.45 -3.25 -14.27
CA LEU A 339 4.95 -4.41 -13.53
C LEU A 339 3.43 -4.31 -13.31
N ARG A 340 2.92 -3.09 -13.05
CA ARG A 340 1.48 -2.85 -12.98
C ARG A 340 0.79 -3.18 -14.30
N GLU A 341 1.32 -2.73 -15.44
CA GLU A 341 0.79 -3.05 -16.76
C GLU A 341 0.78 -4.56 -17.03
N MET A 342 1.81 -5.29 -16.62
CA MET A 342 1.85 -6.75 -16.72
C MET A 342 0.75 -7.41 -15.87
N ILE A 343 0.52 -6.93 -14.63
CA ILE A 343 -0.56 -7.43 -13.77
C ILE A 343 -1.93 -7.13 -14.40
N ASP A 344 -2.11 -5.99 -15.05
CA ASP A 344 -3.35 -5.63 -15.74
C ASP A 344 -3.62 -6.56 -16.94
N VAL A 345 -2.58 -6.94 -17.70
CA VAL A 345 -2.68 -7.95 -18.76
C VAL A 345 -3.07 -9.31 -18.18
N ILE A 346 -2.41 -9.75 -17.11
CA ILE A 346 -2.72 -10.98 -16.40
C ILE A 346 -4.18 -11.00 -15.94
N ASN A 347 -4.63 -9.91 -15.32
CA ASN A 347 -6.01 -9.79 -14.82
C ASN A 347 -7.04 -9.73 -15.95
N ARG A 348 -6.72 -9.12 -17.09
CA ARG A 348 -7.64 -9.00 -18.22
C ARG A 348 -7.80 -10.32 -18.99
N GLU A 349 -6.71 -11.04 -19.19
CA GLU A 349 -6.64 -12.18 -20.14
C GLU A 349 -6.49 -13.54 -19.46
N GLY A 350 -6.07 -13.57 -18.20
CA GLY A 350 -5.95 -14.80 -17.45
C GLY A 350 -7.31 -15.45 -17.19
N PRO A 351 -7.33 -16.79 -17.03
CA PRO A 351 -8.55 -17.52 -16.75
C PRO A 351 -9.15 -17.09 -15.41
N VAL A 352 -10.47 -17.22 -15.30
CA VAL A 352 -11.19 -16.92 -14.06
C VAL A 352 -11.84 -18.20 -13.59
N GLU A 353 -11.47 -18.67 -12.41
CA GLU A 353 -12.30 -19.66 -11.75
C GLU A 353 -13.61 -19.01 -11.29
N PRO A 354 -14.75 -19.72 -11.39
CA PRO A 354 -15.98 -19.22 -10.80
C PRO A 354 -15.75 -18.93 -9.33
N PRO A 355 -16.28 -17.80 -8.78
CA PRO A 355 -15.97 -17.36 -7.44
C PRO A 355 -16.34 -18.44 -6.42
N ASN A 356 -15.32 -19.06 -5.85
CA ASN A 356 -15.50 -19.90 -4.68
C ASN A 356 -15.79 -18.97 -3.50
N ARG A 357 -17.01 -18.97 -2.98
CA ARG A 357 -17.52 -18.06 -1.94
C ARG A 357 -16.69 -18.05 -0.65
N THR A 358 -15.73 -18.94 -0.52
CA THR A 358 -14.83 -19.08 0.63
C THR A 358 -13.53 -18.27 0.51
N GLN A 359 -13.22 -17.66 -0.65
CA GLN A 359 -11.89 -17.07 -0.96
C GLN A 359 -11.79 -15.54 -0.81
N LEU A 360 -12.74 -14.87 -0.19
CA LEU A 360 -12.63 -13.42 0.10
C LEU A 360 -11.65 -13.08 1.24
N SER A 361 -10.94 -14.07 1.75
CA SER A 361 -9.94 -13.88 2.81
C SER A 361 -8.52 -13.92 2.27
N SER A 362 -7.86 -12.79 2.20
CA SER A 362 -6.40 -12.72 1.98
C SER A 362 -5.68 -12.55 3.30
N PRO A 363 -4.82 -13.48 3.72
CA PRO A 363 -3.87 -13.19 4.77
C PRO A 363 -2.79 -12.26 4.21
N ARG A 364 -2.60 -11.13 4.84
CA ARG A 364 -1.44 -10.28 4.58
C ARG A 364 -0.19 -10.97 5.09
N ILE A 365 0.76 -11.09 4.20
CA ILE A 365 2.13 -11.46 4.53
C ILE A 365 2.82 -10.20 5.05
N GLY A 366 3.61 -10.36 6.08
CA GLY A 366 4.44 -9.26 6.61
C GLY A 366 5.23 -8.61 5.48
N SER A 367 5.21 -7.28 5.45
CA SER A 367 6.10 -6.48 4.60
C SER A 367 7.55 -6.87 4.84
N PRO A 368 8.44 -6.73 3.84
CA PRO A 368 9.86 -7.08 3.97
C PRO A 368 10.56 -6.28 5.07
#